data_8e631c7093ae013d90f2032d6db6ce2d
#
_entry.id   8e631c7093ae013d90f2032d6db6ce2d
#
_cell.length_a   1.000
_cell.length_b   1.000
_cell.length_c   1.000
_cell.angle_alpha   90.00
_cell.angle_beta   90.00
_cell.angle_gamma   90.00
#
_symmetry.space_group_name_H-M   'P 1'
#
loop_
_entity.id
_entity.type
_entity.pdbx_description
1 polymer ?
#
loop_
_entity_poly.entity_id
_entity_poly.type
_entity_poly.pdbx_seq_one_letter_code
_entity_poly.pdbx_strand_id
1 'polypeptide(L)'
;MSNKDSLSGKIALITGASRGIGKEIALELSRLGAEVFINYSSSDEKAEEVVNSIKNSGGKAHKLKFDVSREDSVSSAFAEIIKINGSIDILINNAGITRDGLLMRMKSEQWDDVLNTNLKGVFLCTKYASKFMMKKRSGSIINISSIVGIIGNPGQANYSAAKAGVIGFTKTCAKEFASRGINVNAIAPGFIETEMTEKLNTEEILKVIPLGKLGSCTQIANLVSFLVSSDAGNYITGQTISIDGGMSI
;
A
#
# COMPACT_ATOMS: atom_id res chain seq x y z
N MET A 1 2.37 -14.10 -18.84
CA MET A 1 2.67 -15.01 -17.72
C MET A 1 3.78 -14.35 -16.90
N SER A 2 3.56 -14.00 -15.64
CA SER A 2 4.62 -13.44 -14.78
C SER A 2 5.68 -14.53 -14.54
N ASN A 3 6.93 -14.22 -14.84
CA ASN A 3 8.05 -15.12 -14.59
C ASN A 3 8.17 -15.33 -13.07
N LYS A 4 8.14 -16.55 -12.60
CA LYS A 4 8.05 -16.91 -11.16
C LYS A 4 9.18 -16.30 -10.31
N ASP A 5 10.27 -15.88 -10.95
CA ASP A 5 11.46 -15.31 -10.30
C ASP A 5 11.74 -13.85 -10.71
N SER A 6 10.72 -13.13 -11.20
CA SER A 6 10.90 -11.75 -11.70
C SER A 6 11.35 -10.75 -10.62
N LEU A 7 11.12 -11.06 -9.34
CA LEU A 7 11.56 -10.27 -8.19
C LEU A 7 12.65 -10.95 -7.34
N SER A 8 13.33 -11.96 -7.89
CA SER A 8 14.42 -12.65 -7.18
C SER A 8 15.49 -11.64 -6.72
N GLY A 9 15.87 -11.71 -5.45
CA GLY A 9 16.86 -10.81 -4.84
C GLY A 9 16.33 -9.39 -4.56
N LYS A 10 15.04 -9.11 -4.78
CA LYS A 10 14.40 -7.84 -4.41
C LYS A 10 13.88 -7.87 -2.99
N ILE A 11 14.02 -6.75 -2.30
CA ILE A 11 13.56 -6.53 -0.93
C ILE A 11 12.33 -5.64 -0.95
N ALA A 12 11.22 -6.13 -0.41
CA ALA A 12 9.94 -5.41 -0.38
C ALA A 12 9.46 -5.17 1.04
N LEU A 13 9.09 -3.93 1.37
CA LEU A 13 8.35 -3.58 2.59
C LEU A 13 6.90 -3.30 2.24
N ILE A 14 5.98 -3.98 2.92
CA ILE A 14 4.54 -3.76 2.77
C ILE A 14 3.97 -3.30 4.11
N THR A 15 3.47 -2.06 4.18
CA THR A 15 2.87 -1.54 5.40
C THR A 15 1.44 -2.02 5.58
N GLY A 16 1.04 -2.34 6.82
CA GLY A 16 -0.29 -2.87 7.13
C GLY A 16 -0.58 -4.23 6.46
N ALA A 17 0.42 -5.12 6.43
CA ALA A 17 0.37 -6.36 5.65
C ALA A 17 -0.08 -7.61 6.44
N SER A 18 -0.61 -7.45 7.66
CA SER A 18 -1.10 -8.58 8.46
C SER A 18 -2.45 -9.14 7.98
N ARG A 19 -3.17 -8.42 7.09
CA ARG A 19 -4.49 -8.82 6.55
C ARG A 19 -4.85 -8.07 5.26
N GLY A 20 -5.97 -8.47 4.65
CA GLY A 20 -6.60 -7.78 3.51
C GLY A 20 -5.66 -7.57 2.32
N ILE A 21 -5.73 -6.39 1.72
CA ILE A 21 -4.95 -6.03 0.53
C ILE A 21 -3.45 -6.18 0.77
N GLY A 22 -2.94 -5.70 1.91
CA GLY A 22 -1.51 -5.77 2.23
C GLY A 22 -0.99 -7.20 2.35
N LYS A 23 -1.75 -8.10 2.97
CA LYS A 23 -1.44 -9.55 3.03
C LYS A 23 -1.33 -10.15 1.63
N GLU A 24 -2.33 -9.90 0.79
CA GLU A 24 -2.37 -10.48 -0.56
C GLU A 24 -1.22 -9.96 -1.44
N ILE A 25 -0.88 -8.67 -1.33
CA ILE A 25 0.30 -8.10 -1.99
C ILE A 25 1.58 -8.80 -1.52
N ALA A 26 1.74 -9.02 -0.21
CA ALA A 26 2.91 -9.68 0.34
C ALA A 26 3.06 -11.12 -0.16
N LEU A 27 1.97 -11.88 -0.20
CA LEU A 27 1.93 -13.24 -0.76
C LEU A 27 2.33 -13.23 -2.24
N GLU A 28 1.78 -12.33 -3.03
CA GLU A 28 2.06 -12.25 -4.48
C GLU A 28 3.51 -11.84 -4.76
N LEU A 29 4.03 -10.80 -4.08
CA LEU A 29 5.43 -10.39 -4.29
C LEU A 29 6.42 -11.47 -3.87
N SER A 30 6.13 -12.20 -2.80
CA SER A 30 6.93 -13.36 -2.39
C SER A 30 6.87 -14.51 -3.40
N ARG A 31 5.69 -14.78 -3.98
CA ARG A 31 5.53 -15.78 -5.06
C ARG A 31 6.37 -15.45 -6.28
N LEU A 32 6.65 -14.17 -6.52
CA LEU A 32 7.54 -13.68 -7.59
C LEU A 32 9.02 -13.64 -7.19
N GLY A 33 9.37 -14.12 -5.99
CA GLY A 33 10.76 -14.28 -5.53
C GLY A 33 11.28 -13.13 -4.65
N ALA A 34 10.46 -12.14 -4.30
CA ALA A 34 10.89 -11.09 -3.38
C ALA A 34 11.01 -11.60 -1.94
N GLU A 35 12.01 -11.09 -1.21
CA GLU A 35 12.05 -11.17 0.24
C GLU A 35 11.20 -10.04 0.82
N VAL A 36 10.20 -10.37 1.68
CA VAL A 36 9.17 -9.43 2.08
C VAL A 36 9.21 -9.13 3.58
N PHE A 37 9.04 -7.86 3.92
CA PHE A 37 8.87 -7.38 5.29
C PHE A 37 7.40 -7.03 5.51
N ILE A 38 6.76 -7.74 6.44
CA ILE A 38 5.35 -7.65 6.80
C ILE A 38 5.22 -6.67 7.96
N ASN A 39 4.89 -5.41 7.66
CA ASN A 39 4.65 -4.45 8.74
C ASN A 39 3.24 -4.64 9.34
N TYR A 40 3.20 -4.49 10.64
CA TYR A 40 1.98 -4.43 11.45
C TYR A 40 2.19 -3.48 12.64
N SER A 41 1.10 -2.99 13.23
CA SER A 41 1.13 -2.17 14.45
C SER A 41 0.68 -2.94 15.70
N SER A 42 -0.43 -3.70 15.60
CA SER A 42 -1.06 -4.36 16.75
C SER A 42 -1.31 -5.85 16.57
N SER A 43 -1.49 -6.34 15.35
CA SER A 43 -1.93 -7.72 15.07
C SER A 43 -0.73 -8.65 14.85
N ASP A 44 0.01 -8.98 15.92
CA ASP A 44 1.22 -9.81 15.86
C ASP A 44 0.92 -11.23 15.32
N GLU A 45 -0.12 -11.88 15.83
CA GLU A 45 -0.53 -13.24 15.41
C GLU A 45 -0.86 -13.30 13.92
N LYS A 46 -1.66 -12.34 13.41
CA LYS A 46 -2.01 -12.29 11.99
C LYS A 46 -0.76 -12.03 11.11
N ALA A 47 0.18 -11.22 11.58
CA ALA A 47 1.44 -11.00 10.86
C ALA A 47 2.30 -12.26 10.83
N GLU A 48 2.35 -13.02 11.93
CA GLU A 48 3.04 -14.31 12.01
C GLU A 48 2.42 -15.34 11.06
N GLU A 49 1.09 -15.41 10.98
CA GLU A 49 0.39 -16.29 10.03
C GLU A 49 0.79 -16.01 8.58
N VAL A 50 0.90 -14.72 8.20
CA VAL A 50 1.33 -14.33 6.85
C VAL A 50 2.79 -14.75 6.61
N VAL A 51 3.68 -14.49 7.56
CA VAL A 51 5.09 -14.90 7.47
C VAL A 51 5.22 -16.40 7.32
N ASN A 52 4.48 -17.18 8.13
CA ASN A 52 4.50 -18.63 8.07
C ASN A 52 3.94 -19.17 6.75
N SER A 53 2.86 -18.59 6.23
CA SER A 53 2.30 -18.93 4.92
C SER A 53 3.34 -18.76 3.80
N ILE A 54 4.08 -17.65 3.82
CA ILE A 54 5.13 -17.37 2.84
C ILE A 54 6.28 -18.37 2.98
N LYS A 55 6.77 -18.61 4.20
CA LYS A 55 7.87 -19.56 4.45
C LYS A 55 7.51 -20.99 4.07
N ASN A 56 6.28 -21.41 4.36
CA ASN A 56 5.78 -22.75 3.98
C ASN A 56 5.68 -22.92 2.45
N SER A 57 5.54 -21.81 1.71
CA SER A 57 5.56 -21.80 0.24
C SER A 57 6.98 -21.66 -0.34
N GLY A 58 8.03 -21.69 0.51
CA GLY A 58 9.43 -21.59 0.11
C GLY A 58 9.94 -20.15 -0.07
N GLY A 59 9.13 -19.13 0.27
CA GLY A 59 9.52 -17.73 0.21
C GLY A 59 10.27 -17.25 1.46
N LYS A 60 10.75 -16.00 1.41
CA LYS A 60 11.43 -15.34 2.54
C LYS A 60 10.57 -14.20 3.07
N ALA A 61 10.27 -14.22 4.35
CA ALA A 61 9.47 -13.18 4.99
C ALA A 61 9.93 -12.90 6.42
N HIS A 62 9.80 -11.63 6.82
CA HIS A 62 10.08 -11.13 8.16
C HIS A 62 8.90 -10.31 8.66
N LYS A 63 8.50 -10.47 9.91
CA LYS A 63 7.55 -9.54 10.52
C LYS A 63 8.29 -8.34 11.09
N LEU A 64 7.68 -7.15 10.96
CA LEU A 64 8.29 -5.89 11.39
C LEU A 64 7.24 -5.02 12.07
N LYS A 65 7.33 -4.92 13.40
CA LYS A 65 6.39 -4.12 14.19
C LYS A 65 6.80 -2.65 14.22
N PHE A 66 6.00 -1.79 13.63
CA PHE A 66 6.15 -0.34 13.80
C PHE A 66 4.86 0.41 13.45
N ASP A 67 4.73 1.61 14.04
CA ASP A 67 3.66 2.56 13.77
C ASP A 67 4.12 3.53 12.67
N VAL A 68 3.43 3.51 11.53
CA VAL A 68 3.75 4.37 10.35
C VAL A 68 3.56 5.85 10.65
N SER A 69 2.72 6.23 11.63
CA SER A 69 2.46 7.64 11.99
C SER A 69 3.60 8.28 12.80
N ARG A 70 4.53 7.47 13.33
CA ARG A 70 5.62 7.88 14.22
C ARG A 70 6.98 7.78 13.53
N GLU A 71 7.66 8.93 13.40
CA GLU A 71 8.92 9.01 12.67
C GLU A 71 10.04 8.17 13.31
N ASP A 72 10.13 8.16 14.64
CA ASP A 72 11.08 7.33 15.39
C ASP A 72 10.89 5.83 15.12
N SER A 73 9.64 5.38 15.11
CA SER A 73 9.24 4.01 14.83
C SER A 73 9.60 3.59 13.38
N VAL A 74 9.28 4.46 12.42
CA VAL A 74 9.63 4.25 11.00
C VAL A 74 11.15 4.21 10.82
N SER A 75 11.88 5.18 11.40
CA SER A 75 13.34 5.25 11.30
C SER A 75 14.03 3.97 11.79
N SER A 76 13.60 3.47 12.95
CA SER A 76 14.13 2.24 13.55
C SER A 76 13.84 1.01 12.67
N ALA A 77 12.62 0.93 12.11
CA ALA A 77 12.23 -0.16 11.22
C ALA A 77 13.08 -0.20 9.93
N PHE A 78 13.32 0.96 9.31
CA PHE A 78 14.19 1.01 8.14
C PHE A 78 15.65 0.67 8.47
N ALA A 79 16.15 1.08 9.64
CA ALA A 79 17.48 0.68 10.10
C ALA A 79 17.61 -0.85 10.25
N GLU A 80 16.56 -1.52 10.73
CA GLU A 80 16.50 -3.00 10.82
C GLU A 80 16.53 -3.66 9.44
N ILE A 81 15.67 -3.20 8.50
CA ILE A 81 15.67 -3.73 7.12
C ILE A 81 17.07 -3.61 6.49
N ILE A 82 17.70 -2.44 6.64
CA ILE A 82 19.02 -2.19 6.04
C ILE A 82 20.11 -3.03 6.72
N LYS A 83 20.02 -3.25 8.02
CA LYS A 83 20.96 -4.13 8.75
C LYS A 83 20.87 -5.58 8.23
N ILE A 84 19.68 -6.07 7.89
CA ILE A 84 19.48 -7.44 7.42
C ILE A 84 19.87 -7.58 5.94
N ASN A 85 19.42 -6.66 5.08
CA ASN A 85 19.46 -6.83 3.61
C ASN A 85 20.34 -5.78 2.87
N GLY A 86 20.81 -4.74 3.56
CA GLY A 86 21.64 -3.68 2.97
C GLY A 86 20.88 -2.69 2.08
N SER A 87 19.68 -3.01 1.63
CA SER A 87 18.88 -2.16 0.74
C SER A 87 17.38 -2.42 0.86
N ILE A 88 16.59 -1.59 0.16
CA ILE A 88 15.17 -1.81 -0.11
C ILE A 88 14.90 -1.48 -1.58
N ASP A 89 14.10 -2.30 -2.25
CA ASP A 89 13.78 -2.17 -3.68
C ASP A 89 12.33 -1.75 -3.91
N ILE A 90 11.41 -2.23 -3.09
CA ILE A 90 9.97 -2.04 -3.26
C ILE A 90 9.38 -1.57 -1.94
N LEU A 91 8.62 -0.47 -1.98
CA LEU A 91 7.81 0.00 -0.87
C LEU A 91 6.34 0.01 -1.27
N ILE A 92 5.51 -0.67 -0.49
CA ILE A 92 4.05 -0.62 -0.63
C ILE A 92 3.47 0.09 0.60
N ASN A 93 3.04 1.32 0.41
CA ASN A 93 2.33 2.10 1.42
C ASN A 93 0.85 1.70 1.40
N ASN A 94 0.49 0.71 2.21
CA ASN A 94 -0.86 0.19 2.29
C ASN A 94 -1.52 0.43 3.66
N ALA A 95 -0.76 0.65 4.73
CA ALA A 95 -1.31 0.91 6.06
C ALA A 95 -2.33 2.06 6.04
N GLY A 96 -3.47 1.85 6.68
CA GLY A 96 -4.52 2.85 6.74
C GLY A 96 -5.62 2.48 7.73
N ILE A 97 -6.29 3.50 8.21
CA ILE A 97 -7.44 3.42 9.11
C ILE A 97 -8.59 4.30 8.61
N THR A 98 -9.78 4.02 9.07
CA THR A 98 -10.96 4.89 8.92
C THR A 98 -11.45 5.35 10.29
N ARG A 99 -12.03 6.55 10.34
CA ARG A 99 -12.75 7.13 11.49
C ARG A 99 -13.93 7.89 10.93
N ASP A 100 -14.90 7.14 10.44
CA ASP A 100 -16.04 7.68 9.70
C ASP A 100 -16.99 8.46 10.62
N GLY A 101 -17.55 9.53 10.10
CA GLY A 101 -18.52 10.39 10.79
C GLY A 101 -18.85 11.61 9.94
N LEU A 102 -20.08 12.12 10.06
CA LEU A 102 -20.48 13.35 9.37
C LEU A 102 -19.57 14.51 9.79
N LEU A 103 -19.17 15.36 8.84
CA LEU A 103 -18.24 16.47 9.07
C LEU A 103 -18.57 17.32 10.29
N MET A 104 -19.85 17.66 10.46
CA MET A 104 -20.32 18.47 11.60
C MET A 104 -20.14 17.82 12.99
N ARG A 105 -19.95 16.50 13.04
CA ARG A 105 -19.77 15.71 14.26
C ARG A 105 -18.39 15.09 14.38
N MET A 106 -17.54 15.28 13.37
CA MET A 106 -16.19 14.72 13.35
C MET A 106 -15.32 15.44 14.37
N LYS A 107 -14.71 14.68 15.27
CA LYS A 107 -13.75 15.21 16.26
C LYS A 107 -12.38 15.42 15.63
N SER A 108 -11.63 16.41 16.13
CA SER A 108 -10.26 16.68 15.66
C SER A 108 -9.35 15.46 15.78
N GLU A 109 -9.49 14.67 16.84
CA GLU A 109 -8.71 13.46 17.03
C GLU A 109 -8.97 12.42 15.94
N GLN A 110 -10.23 12.30 15.46
CA GLN A 110 -10.60 11.40 14.36
C GLN A 110 -9.99 11.85 13.03
N TRP A 111 -9.92 13.17 12.82
CA TRP A 111 -9.25 13.76 11.70
C TRP A 111 -7.74 13.50 11.75
N ASP A 112 -7.10 13.84 12.86
CA ASP A 112 -5.66 13.72 13.06
C ASP A 112 -5.19 12.25 12.98
N ASP A 113 -5.90 11.31 13.59
CA ASP A 113 -5.61 9.88 13.51
C ASP A 113 -5.50 9.41 12.05
N VAL A 114 -6.51 9.79 11.23
CA VAL A 114 -6.59 9.37 9.84
C VAL A 114 -5.49 10.03 9.01
N LEU A 115 -5.27 11.33 9.15
CA LEU A 115 -4.20 12.01 8.40
C LEU A 115 -2.81 11.54 8.82
N ASN A 116 -2.59 11.32 10.11
CA ASN A 116 -1.30 10.84 10.62
C ASN A 116 -0.98 9.44 10.08
N THR A 117 -1.96 8.55 10.05
CA THR A 117 -1.72 7.18 9.54
C THR A 117 -1.69 7.14 8.02
N ASN A 118 -2.74 7.67 7.35
CA ASN A 118 -2.97 7.44 5.92
C ASN A 118 -2.19 8.38 4.99
N LEU A 119 -1.72 9.53 5.48
CA LEU A 119 -0.96 10.50 4.68
C LEU A 119 0.45 10.72 5.22
N LYS A 120 0.59 11.12 6.49
CA LYS A 120 1.91 11.32 7.11
C LYS A 120 2.71 10.01 7.14
N GLY A 121 2.07 8.86 7.41
CA GLY A 121 2.72 7.55 7.36
C GLY A 121 3.28 7.23 5.99
N VAL A 122 2.53 7.52 4.91
CA VAL A 122 3.00 7.38 3.53
C VAL A 122 4.23 8.27 3.26
N PHE A 123 4.17 9.52 3.70
CA PHE A 123 5.31 10.45 3.62
C PHE A 123 6.55 9.91 4.36
N LEU A 124 6.40 9.49 5.60
CA LEU A 124 7.52 9.00 6.41
C LEU A 124 8.17 7.76 5.79
N CYS A 125 7.38 6.74 5.46
CA CYS A 125 7.91 5.52 4.84
C CYS A 125 8.60 5.82 3.50
N THR A 126 8.01 6.67 2.67
CA THR A 126 8.60 7.10 1.39
C THR A 126 9.91 7.86 1.60
N LYS A 127 9.95 8.81 2.55
CA LYS A 127 11.15 9.58 2.92
C LYS A 127 12.32 8.67 3.31
N TYR A 128 12.06 7.63 4.09
CA TYR A 128 13.12 6.71 4.52
C TYR A 128 13.53 5.73 3.42
N ALA A 129 12.58 5.15 2.68
CA ALA A 129 12.88 4.26 1.56
C ALA A 129 13.67 4.97 0.45
N SER A 130 13.25 6.18 0.09
CA SER A 130 13.87 6.94 -1.01
C SER A 130 15.37 7.21 -0.79
N LYS A 131 15.84 7.38 0.45
CA LYS A 131 17.28 7.55 0.74
C LYS A 131 18.14 6.40 0.20
N PHE A 132 17.67 5.16 0.36
CA PHE A 132 18.37 3.97 -0.11
C PHE A 132 18.17 3.72 -1.60
N MET A 133 16.95 3.90 -2.08
CA MET A 133 16.60 3.77 -3.50
C MET A 133 17.37 4.79 -4.36
N MET A 134 17.50 6.05 -3.91
CA MET A 134 18.28 7.10 -4.60
C MET A 134 19.77 6.75 -4.70
N LYS A 135 20.36 6.20 -3.62
CA LYS A 135 21.76 5.77 -3.62
C LYS A 135 21.98 4.62 -4.60
N LYS A 136 21.04 3.69 -4.66
CA LYS A 136 21.06 2.53 -5.58
C LYS A 136 20.66 2.91 -7.02
N ARG A 137 20.00 4.06 -7.21
CA ARG A 137 19.40 4.52 -8.49
C ARG A 137 18.39 3.53 -9.05
N SER A 138 17.61 2.91 -8.21
CA SER A 138 16.56 1.95 -8.57
C SER A 138 15.58 1.80 -7.42
N GLY A 139 14.29 1.71 -7.72
CA GLY A 139 13.25 1.46 -6.73
C GLY A 139 11.85 1.59 -7.30
N SER A 140 10.88 1.00 -6.61
CA SER A 140 9.47 1.13 -6.94
C SER A 140 8.66 1.40 -5.68
N ILE A 141 7.82 2.44 -5.71
CA ILE A 141 6.95 2.84 -4.60
C ILE A 141 5.51 2.81 -5.09
N ILE A 142 4.67 2.03 -4.43
CA ILE A 142 3.24 1.97 -4.69
C ILE A 142 2.48 2.47 -3.47
N ASN A 143 1.67 3.49 -3.66
CA ASN A 143 0.82 4.07 -2.64
C ASN A 143 -0.62 3.58 -2.82
N ILE A 144 -1.17 2.88 -1.84
CA ILE A 144 -2.58 2.45 -1.88
C ILE A 144 -3.44 3.64 -1.43
N SER A 145 -4.02 4.32 -2.44
CA SER A 145 -5.01 5.37 -2.24
C SER A 145 -6.42 4.77 -2.05
N SER A 146 -7.43 5.36 -2.64
CA SER A 146 -8.81 4.89 -2.70
C SER A 146 -9.56 5.67 -3.76
N ILE A 147 -10.61 5.07 -4.31
CA ILE A 147 -11.61 5.78 -5.12
C ILE A 147 -12.20 7.00 -4.36
N VAL A 148 -12.36 6.86 -3.05
CA VAL A 148 -12.86 7.94 -2.17
C VAL A 148 -11.95 9.17 -2.17
N GLY A 149 -10.66 9.01 -2.43
CA GLY A 149 -9.73 10.13 -2.65
C GLY A 149 -9.92 10.84 -3.99
N ILE A 150 -10.67 10.25 -4.92
CA ILE A 150 -10.98 10.81 -6.25
C ILE A 150 -12.36 11.46 -6.26
N ILE A 151 -13.39 10.71 -5.83
CA ILE A 151 -14.79 11.15 -5.93
C ILE A 151 -15.37 11.69 -4.63
N GLY A 152 -14.70 11.51 -3.48
CA GLY A 152 -15.25 11.80 -2.16
C GLY A 152 -16.25 10.74 -1.70
N ASN A 153 -16.60 10.78 -0.41
CA ASN A 153 -17.67 9.96 0.16
C ASN A 153 -18.26 10.65 1.40
N PRO A 154 -19.59 10.83 1.51
CA PRO A 154 -20.20 11.35 2.72
C PRO A 154 -19.77 10.57 3.97
N GLY A 155 -19.46 11.28 5.05
CA GLY A 155 -18.98 10.68 6.30
C GLY A 155 -17.49 10.34 6.33
N GLN A 156 -16.75 10.57 5.26
CA GLN A 156 -15.32 10.24 5.15
C GLN A 156 -14.44 11.45 4.80
N ALA A 157 -14.75 12.63 5.31
CA ALA A 157 -14.02 13.86 5.00
C ALA A 157 -12.51 13.74 5.29
N ASN A 158 -12.13 13.17 6.45
CA ASN A 158 -10.76 12.90 6.83
C ASN A 158 -10.07 11.86 5.90
N TYR A 159 -10.75 10.76 5.62
CA TYR A 159 -10.23 9.69 4.78
C TYR A 159 -10.08 10.14 3.33
N SER A 160 -11.08 10.82 2.78
CA SER A 160 -11.05 11.40 1.43
C SER A 160 -9.89 12.39 1.28
N ALA A 161 -9.72 13.31 2.25
CA ALA A 161 -8.64 14.27 2.25
C ALA A 161 -7.26 13.60 2.29
N ALA A 162 -7.08 12.59 3.16
CA ALA A 162 -5.84 11.83 3.25
C ALA A 162 -5.52 11.09 1.94
N LYS A 163 -6.51 10.39 1.35
CA LYS A 163 -6.31 9.62 0.11
C LYS A 163 -6.13 10.50 -1.12
N ALA A 164 -6.78 11.66 -1.18
CA ALA A 164 -6.50 12.69 -2.20
C ALA A 164 -5.08 13.27 -2.02
N GLY A 165 -4.65 13.52 -0.78
CA GLY A 165 -3.29 13.96 -0.47
C GLY A 165 -2.24 12.96 -0.94
N VAL A 166 -2.48 11.66 -0.79
CA VAL A 166 -1.60 10.58 -1.32
C VAL A 166 -1.45 10.67 -2.83
N ILE A 167 -2.51 11.00 -3.57
CA ILE A 167 -2.46 11.16 -5.04
C ILE A 167 -1.54 12.32 -5.42
N GLY A 168 -1.70 13.49 -4.79
CA GLY A 168 -0.83 14.64 -5.01
C GLY A 168 0.63 14.37 -4.64
N PHE A 169 0.85 13.74 -3.49
CA PHE A 169 2.17 13.32 -3.00
C PHE A 169 2.86 12.36 -3.98
N THR A 170 2.13 11.38 -4.51
CA THR A 170 2.62 10.43 -5.53
C THR A 170 3.18 11.14 -6.74
N LYS A 171 2.44 12.10 -7.31
CA LYS A 171 2.85 12.87 -8.49
C LYS A 171 4.12 13.67 -8.23
N THR A 172 4.24 14.28 -7.06
CA THR A 172 5.43 15.06 -6.66
C THR A 172 6.65 14.15 -6.53
N CYS A 173 6.54 13.06 -5.76
CA CYS A 173 7.63 12.09 -5.59
C CYS A 173 8.07 11.47 -6.92
N ALA A 174 7.14 11.16 -7.82
CA ALA A 174 7.46 10.64 -9.14
C ALA A 174 8.37 11.58 -9.93
N LYS A 175 8.06 12.90 -9.93
CA LYS A 175 8.88 13.92 -10.60
C LYS A 175 10.25 14.08 -9.94
N GLU A 176 10.32 14.09 -8.61
CA GLU A 176 11.57 14.26 -7.87
C GLU A 176 12.51 13.06 -8.03
N PHE A 177 11.96 11.83 -8.13
CA PHE A 177 12.76 10.62 -8.09
C PHE A 177 13.04 10.01 -9.46
N ALA A 178 12.37 10.46 -10.52
CA ALA A 178 12.51 9.92 -11.88
C ALA A 178 13.95 9.88 -12.38
N SER A 179 14.72 10.96 -12.16
CA SER A 179 16.14 11.04 -12.56
C SER A 179 17.05 10.04 -11.82
N ARG A 180 16.52 9.40 -10.80
CA ARG A 180 17.18 8.34 -9.99
C ARG A 180 16.66 6.94 -10.31
N GLY A 181 15.85 6.77 -11.36
CA GLY A 181 15.32 5.47 -11.76
C GLY A 181 14.35 4.87 -10.73
N ILE A 182 13.60 5.73 -10.03
CA ILE A 182 12.61 5.31 -9.04
C ILE A 182 11.22 5.65 -9.56
N ASN A 183 10.36 4.64 -9.67
CA ASN A 183 8.96 4.80 -10.04
C ASN A 183 8.09 4.97 -8.80
N VAL A 184 7.14 5.90 -8.87
CA VAL A 184 6.18 6.15 -7.80
C VAL A 184 4.79 6.23 -8.40
N ASN A 185 3.90 5.30 -8.03
CA ASN A 185 2.52 5.26 -8.51
C ASN A 185 1.53 5.10 -7.36
N ALA A 186 0.29 5.48 -7.60
CA ALA A 186 -0.83 5.21 -6.71
C ALA A 186 -1.80 4.20 -7.35
N ILE A 187 -2.39 3.36 -6.52
CA ILE A 187 -3.55 2.54 -6.89
C ILE A 187 -4.73 3.08 -6.10
N ALA A 188 -5.87 3.27 -6.74
CA ALA A 188 -7.11 3.71 -6.13
C ALA A 188 -8.16 2.57 -6.20
N PRO A 189 -8.20 1.67 -5.19
CA PRO A 189 -9.21 0.63 -5.14
C PRO A 189 -10.62 1.22 -4.95
N GLY A 190 -11.62 0.56 -5.57
CA GLY A 190 -13.02 0.70 -5.20
C GLY A 190 -13.36 -0.13 -3.95
N PHE A 191 -14.56 -0.69 -3.91
CA PHE A 191 -14.97 -1.62 -2.86
C PHE A 191 -14.35 -3.00 -3.11
N ILE A 192 -13.47 -3.41 -2.18
CA ILE A 192 -12.73 -4.68 -2.22
C ILE A 192 -13.23 -5.57 -1.07
N GLU A 193 -13.43 -6.85 -1.31
CA GLU A 193 -13.78 -7.85 -0.30
C GLU A 193 -12.65 -7.96 0.73
N THR A 194 -12.90 -7.45 1.95
CA THR A 194 -11.96 -7.44 3.07
C THR A 194 -12.74 -7.45 4.39
N GLU A 195 -12.08 -7.74 5.51
CA GLU A 195 -12.68 -7.57 6.84
C GLU A 195 -13.26 -6.15 7.08
N MET A 196 -12.72 -5.14 6.40
CA MET A 196 -13.17 -3.75 6.50
C MET A 196 -14.52 -3.51 5.81
N THR A 197 -14.82 -4.23 4.74
CA THR A 197 -16.03 -4.09 3.92
C THR A 197 -17.11 -5.12 4.26
N GLU A 198 -16.79 -6.15 5.04
CA GLU A 198 -17.69 -7.26 5.38
C GLU A 198 -19.00 -6.82 6.06
N LYS A 199 -18.95 -5.70 6.82
CA LYS A 199 -20.11 -5.17 7.55
C LYS A 199 -20.92 -4.15 6.75
N LEU A 200 -20.54 -3.84 5.53
CA LEU A 200 -21.24 -2.87 4.70
C LEU A 200 -22.45 -3.53 4.02
N ASN A 201 -23.47 -2.72 3.72
CA ASN A 201 -24.63 -3.19 2.95
C ASN A 201 -24.23 -3.47 1.49
N THR A 202 -23.93 -4.74 1.21
CA THR A 202 -23.43 -5.16 -0.10
C THR A 202 -24.43 -4.83 -1.23
N GLU A 203 -25.75 -4.94 -1.01
CA GLU A 203 -26.73 -4.67 -2.05
C GLU A 203 -26.73 -3.19 -2.50
N GLU A 204 -26.56 -2.25 -1.58
CA GLU A 204 -26.45 -0.82 -1.92
C GLU A 204 -25.15 -0.49 -2.62
N ILE A 205 -24.05 -1.12 -2.18
CA ILE A 205 -22.74 -0.93 -2.81
C ILE A 205 -22.74 -1.45 -4.25
N LEU A 206 -23.32 -2.61 -4.50
CA LEU A 206 -23.36 -3.20 -5.84
C LEU A 206 -24.12 -2.32 -6.84
N LYS A 207 -25.10 -1.53 -6.40
CA LYS A 207 -25.85 -0.60 -7.27
C LYS A 207 -25.00 0.54 -7.82
N VAL A 208 -23.94 0.93 -7.11
CA VAL A 208 -23.05 2.03 -7.51
C VAL A 208 -21.77 1.56 -8.21
N ILE A 209 -21.58 0.25 -8.37
CA ILE A 209 -20.45 -0.32 -9.11
C ILE A 209 -20.94 -0.74 -10.51
N PRO A 210 -20.52 -0.10 -11.61
CA PRO A 210 -20.96 -0.48 -12.95
C PRO A 210 -20.76 -1.95 -13.31
N LEU A 211 -19.65 -2.58 -12.85
CA LEU A 211 -19.43 -4.02 -13.03
C LEU A 211 -20.31 -4.92 -12.14
N GLY A 212 -21.13 -4.37 -11.24
CA GLY A 212 -22.09 -5.10 -10.41
C GLY A 212 -21.47 -6.10 -9.42
N LYS A 213 -20.19 -5.98 -9.09
CA LYS A 213 -19.49 -6.88 -8.17
C LYS A 213 -18.39 -6.16 -7.41
N LEU A 214 -18.06 -6.67 -6.23
CA LEU A 214 -16.89 -6.22 -5.46
C LEU A 214 -15.59 -6.68 -6.15
N GLY A 215 -14.52 -5.92 -5.95
CA GLY A 215 -13.18 -6.35 -6.31
C GLY A 215 -12.59 -7.30 -5.27
N SER A 216 -11.54 -8.03 -5.63
CA SER A 216 -10.79 -8.90 -4.71
C SER A 216 -9.40 -8.33 -4.37
N CYS A 217 -8.85 -8.70 -3.20
CA CYS A 217 -7.48 -8.35 -2.82
C CYS A 217 -6.46 -8.85 -3.85
N THR A 218 -6.71 -10.02 -4.47
CA THR A 218 -5.86 -10.61 -5.51
C THR A 218 -5.77 -9.72 -6.76
N GLN A 219 -6.87 -9.07 -7.15
CA GLN A 219 -6.84 -8.13 -8.29
C GLN A 219 -5.92 -6.94 -8.01
N ILE A 220 -5.95 -6.41 -6.77
CA ILE A 220 -5.03 -5.34 -6.36
C ILE A 220 -3.58 -5.83 -6.36
N ALA A 221 -3.33 -7.01 -5.79
CA ALA A 221 -1.99 -7.61 -5.73
C ALA A 221 -1.41 -7.85 -7.15
N ASN A 222 -2.24 -8.31 -8.10
CA ASN A 222 -1.84 -8.49 -9.49
C ASN A 222 -1.47 -7.17 -10.18
N LEU A 223 -2.20 -6.08 -9.91
CA LEU A 223 -1.83 -4.77 -10.45
C LEU A 223 -0.54 -4.25 -9.83
N VAL A 224 -0.35 -4.43 -8.52
CA VAL A 224 0.93 -4.10 -7.84
C VAL A 224 2.07 -4.90 -8.47
N SER A 225 1.92 -6.21 -8.62
CA SER A 225 2.96 -7.06 -9.20
C SER A 225 3.31 -6.64 -10.63
N PHE A 226 2.32 -6.31 -11.45
CA PHE A 226 2.55 -5.77 -12.79
C PHE A 226 3.40 -4.50 -12.77
N LEU A 227 3.07 -3.54 -11.90
CA LEU A 227 3.77 -2.25 -11.82
C LEU A 227 5.22 -2.37 -11.33
N VAL A 228 5.53 -3.37 -10.49
CA VAL A 228 6.87 -3.50 -9.88
C VAL A 228 7.76 -4.56 -10.53
N SER A 229 7.22 -5.44 -11.40
CA SER A 229 7.96 -6.57 -11.96
C SER A 229 7.98 -6.64 -13.49
N SER A 230 7.11 -5.90 -14.18
CA SER A 230 7.03 -5.95 -15.65
C SER A 230 7.86 -4.83 -16.30
N ASP A 231 8.33 -5.10 -17.52
CA ASP A 231 9.01 -4.08 -18.32
C ASP A 231 8.12 -2.86 -18.60
N ALA A 232 6.84 -3.10 -18.95
CA ALA A 232 5.87 -2.02 -19.14
C ALA A 232 5.62 -1.22 -17.85
N GLY A 233 5.57 -1.89 -16.68
CA GLY A 233 5.43 -1.26 -15.38
C GLY A 233 6.59 -0.31 -15.07
N ASN A 234 7.80 -0.64 -15.51
CA ASN A 234 9.00 0.19 -15.33
C ASN A 234 8.93 1.53 -16.09
N TYR A 235 8.03 1.69 -17.04
CA TYR A 235 7.81 2.95 -17.76
C TYR A 235 6.57 3.74 -17.28
N ILE A 236 5.94 3.29 -16.18
CA ILE A 236 4.78 3.93 -15.56
C ILE A 236 5.24 4.61 -14.28
N THR A 237 5.12 5.94 -14.21
CA THR A 237 5.40 6.72 -12.98
C THR A 237 4.48 7.93 -12.87
N GLY A 238 4.14 8.33 -11.65
CA GLY A 238 3.27 9.46 -11.33
C GLY A 238 1.78 9.20 -11.59
N GLN A 239 1.40 7.97 -11.93
CA GLN A 239 0.02 7.63 -12.27
C GLN A 239 -0.80 7.25 -11.02
N THR A 240 -2.10 7.53 -11.11
CA THR A 240 -3.11 6.98 -10.20
C THR A 240 -4.00 6.05 -11.02
N ILE A 241 -3.93 4.76 -10.74
CA ILE A 241 -4.68 3.75 -11.49
C ILE A 241 -5.85 3.30 -10.63
N SER A 242 -7.07 3.59 -11.09
CA SER A 242 -8.29 3.10 -10.47
C SER A 242 -8.50 1.62 -10.78
N ILE A 243 -8.91 0.86 -9.77
CA ILE A 243 -9.33 -0.53 -9.88
C ILE A 243 -10.60 -0.67 -9.03
N ASP A 244 -11.72 -0.21 -9.60
CA ASP A 244 -12.92 0.16 -8.88
C ASP A 244 -14.23 -0.33 -9.52
N GLY A 245 -14.14 -1.15 -10.55
CA GLY A 245 -15.30 -1.65 -11.27
C GLY A 245 -16.08 -0.58 -12.04
N GLY A 246 -15.46 0.56 -12.31
CA GLY A 246 -16.06 1.67 -13.08
C GLY A 246 -16.70 2.76 -12.22
N MET A 247 -16.49 2.77 -10.91
CA MET A 247 -17.12 3.77 -10.02
C MET A 247 -16.65 5.21 -10.26
N SER A 248 -15.48 5.40 -10.87
CA SER A 248 -14.88 6.72 -11.09
C SER A 248 -15.07 7.27 -12.52
N ILE A 249 -15.92 6.65 -13.32
CA ILE A 249 -16.24 7.11 -14.67
C ILE A 249 -17.55 7.88 -14.73
#